data_dd594d9544b9abb92ce5b8541e9d3be4
#
_entry.id   dd594d9544b9abb92ce5b8541e9d3be4
#
_cell.length_a   1.000
_cell.length_b   1.000
_cell.length_c   1.000
_cell.angle_alpha   90.00
_cell.angle_beta   90.00
_cell.angle_gamma   90.00
#
_symmetry.space_group_name_H-M   'P 1'
#
loop_
_entity.id
_entity.type
_entity.pdbx_description
1 polymer ?
#
loop_
_entity_poly.entity_id
_entity_poly.type
_entity_poly.pdbx_seq_one_letter_code
_entity_poly.pdbx_strand_id
1 'polypeptide(L)'
;PKSQTYKNIKVVDYFPKEIIDNFDFAYVEKANIGEVSAQVDTTNNSITWTIPELANGETATVQYKLKLKQNFDSNIVGKILKTNEKVDLTYNDFDGNKQEKTTDITPKLKLVEPPAQLPKAGLNTLVVSILVVVALAAFFFVRFKKLNDDIK
;
A
#
# COMPACT_ATOMS: atom_id res chain seq x y z
N PRO A 1 20.49 1.39 -27.66
CA PRO A 1 19.30 0.74 -27.14
C PRO A 1 18.33 1.82 -26.69
N LYS A 2 17.06 1.79 -27.17
CA LYS A 2 16.04 2.69 -26.63
C LYS A 2 15.89 2.39 -25.14
N SER A 3 15.97 3.43 -24.31
CA SER A 3 15.64 3.31 -22.88
C SER A 3 14.21 2.79 -22.79
N GLN A 4 14.03 1.59 -22.23
CA GLN A 4 12.72 1.01 -22.02
C GLN A 4 12.12 1.69 -20.79
N THR A 5 11.08 2.48 -20.97
CA THR A 5 10.47 3.27 -19.91
C THR A 5 8.96 3.07 -19.96
N TYR A 6 8.37 2.72 -18.83
CA TYR A 6 6.94 2.72 -18.63
C TYR A 6 6.45 4.14 -18.36
N LYS A 7 5.27 4.50 -18.84
CA LYS A 7 4.73 5.86 -18.70
C LYS A 7 3.30 5.86 -18.17
N ASN A 8 2.88 7.03 -17.67
CA ASN A 8 1.52 7.24 -17.18
C ASN A 8 1.07 6.18 -16.19
N ILE A 9 1.95 5.85 -15.27
CA ILE A 9 1.70 4.83 -14.27
C ILE A 9 0.78 5.41 -13.20
N LYS A 10 -0.32 4.71 -12.94
CA LYS A 10 -1.25 5.02 -11.85
C LYS A 10 -1.45 3.76 -11.01
N VAL A 11 -1.23 3.89 -9.72
CA VAL A 11 -1.49 2.86 -8.71
C VAL A 11 -2.62 3.35 -7.83
N VAL A 12 -3.64 2.53 -7.63
CA VAL A 12 -4.73 2.81 -6.71
C VAL A 12 -4.77 1.67 -5.69
N ASP A 13 -4.53 2.02 -4.44
CA ASP A 13 -4.55 1.08 -3.32
C ASP A 13 -5.83 1.27 -2.53
N TYR A 14 -6.65 0.22 -2.45
CA TYR A 14 -7.96 0.24 -1.81
C TYR A 14 -7.90 -0.37 -0.42
N PHE A 15 -8.50 0.31 0.53
CA PHE A 15 -8.59 -0.12 1.92
C PHE A 15 -9.97 -0.68 2.24
N PRO A 16 -10.06 -1.77 3.01
CA PRO A 16 -11.32 -2.19 3.60
C PRO A 16 -11.92 -1.06 4.46
N LYS A 17 -13.24 -0.92 4.41
CA LYS A 17 -13.94 0.09 5.23
C LYS A 17 -13.58 -0.03 6.73
N GLU A 18 -13.42 -1.25 7.21
CA GLU A 18 -13.03 -1.53 8.59
C GLU A 18 -11.67 -0.89 8.98
N ILE A 19 -10.73 -0.79 8.02
CA ILE A 19 -9.46 -0.08 8.23
C ILE A 19 -9.69 1.43 8.28
N ILE A 20 -10.45 1.99 7.34
CA ILE A 20 -10.72 3.43 7.30
C ILE A 20 -11.50 3.89 8.54
N ASP A 21 -12.44 3.10 9.01
CA ASP A 21 -13.25 3.44 10.19
C ASP A 21 -12.41 3.45 11.48
N ASN A 22 -11.44 2.57 11.60
CA ASN A 22 -10.73 2.32 12.86
C ASN A 22 -9.30 2.85 12.93
N PHE A 23 -8.71 3.24 11.79
CA PHE A 23 -7.32 3.70 11.75
C PHE A 23 -7.20 5.07 11.10
N ASP A 24 -6.29 5.88 11.63
CA ASP A 24 -5.78 7.06 10.96
C ASP A 24 -4.63 6.66 10.04
N PHE A 25 -4.61 7.27 8.86
CA PHE A 25 -3.59 7.06 7.84
C PHE A 25 -2.55 8.18 7.88
N ALA A 26 -1.28 7.85 7.75
CA ALA A 26 -0.21 8.83 7.59
C ALA A 26 0.94 8.26 6.76
N TYR A 27 1.50 9.05 5.85
CA TYR A 27 2.74 8.68 5.17
C TYR A 27 3.92 8.70 6.15
N VAL A 28 4.81 7.73 6.03
CA VAL A 28 6.07 7.68 6.79
C VAL A 28 7.09 8.56 6.08
N GLU A 29 7.17 8.42 4.76
CA GLU A 29 8.06 9.16 3.87
C GLU A 29 7.31 9.53 2.59
N LYS A 30 7.82 10.52 1.88
CA LYS A 30 7.34 10.81 0.52
C LYS A 30 7.70 9.66 -0.41
N ALA A 31 6.88 9.46 -1.45
CA ALA A 31 7.25 8.55 -2.52
C ALA A 31 8.60 8.99 -3.12
N ASN A 32 9.48 8.02 -3.40
CA ASN A 32 10.78 8.31 -4.02
C ASN A 32 10.64 8.78 -5.48
N ILE A 33 9.57 8.36 -6.16
CA ILE A 33 9.25 8.73 -7.54
C ILE A 33 7.74 9.01 -7.63
N GLY A 34 7.37 10.06 -8.34
CA GLY A 34 5.97 10.43 -8.57
C GLY A 34 5.30 11.11 -7.38
N GLU A 35 3.99 11.21 -7.45
CA GLU A 35 3.15 11.92 -6.47
C GLU A 35 2.05 11.02 -5.93
N VAL A 36 1.86 11.05 -4.63
CA VAL A 36 0.81 10.33 -3.92
C VAL A 36 -0.24 11.31 -3.44
N SER A 37 -1.52 10.90 -3.49
CA SER A 37 -2.62 11.70 -2.91
C SER A 37 -2.33 12.05 -1.45
N ALA A 38 -2.50 13.32 -1.08
CA ALA A 38 -2.16 13.80 0.27
C ALA A 38 -3.00 13.15 1.38
N GLN A 39 -4.21 12.71 1.02
CA GLN A 39 -5.18 12.09 1.92
C GLN A 39 -5.84 10.88 1.27
N VAL A 40 -6.42 10.03 2.11
CA VAL A 40 -7.27 8.94 1.64
C VAL A 40 -8.53 9.52 1.02
N ASP A 41 -8.89 9.03 -0.17
CA ASP A 41 -10.21 9.26 -0.75
C ASP A 41 -11.24 8.43 0.03
N THR A 42 -12.01 9.10 0.87
CA THR A 42 -13.02 8.45 1.71
C THR A 42 -14.25 7.97 0.95
N THR A 43 -14.44 8.41 -0.29
CA THR A 43 -15.53 7.92 -1.15
C THR A 43 -15.24 6.52 -1.66
N ASN A 44 -13.99 6.29 -2.06
CA ASN A 44 -13.52 5.03 -2.61
C ASN A 44 -12.64 4.23 -1.63
N ASN A 45 -12.38 4.76 -0.43
CA ASN A 45 -11.47 4.18 0.56
C ASN A 45 -10.09 3.87 -0.05
N SER A 46 -9.51 4.80 -0.78
CA SER A 46 -8.29 4.55 -1.53
C SER A 46 -7.27 5.67 -1.46
N ILE A 47 -6.02 5.33 -1.77
CA ILE A 47 -4.98 6.29 -2.12
C ILE A 47 -4.59 6.09 -3.58
N THR A 48 -4.22 7.18 -4.24
CA THR A 48 -3.73 7.15 -5.62
C THR A 48 -2.29 7.62 -5.65
N TRP A 49 -1.45 6.88 -6.36
CA TRP A 49 -0.06 7.23 -6.66
C TRP A 49 0.13 7.33 -8.16
N THR A 50 0.61 8.48 -8.62
CA THR A 50 0.88 8.75 -10.03
C THR A 50 2.38 8.88 -10.26
N ILE A 51 2.92 8.08 -11.17
CA ILE A 51 4.31 8.09 -11.57
C ILE A 51 4.35 8.42 -13.06
N PRO A 52 4.92 9.57 -13.46
CA PRO A 52 4.95 9.97 -14.87
C PRO A 52 5.68 8.95 -15.74
N GLU A 53 6.83 8.50 -15.27
CA GLU A 53 7.64 7.49 -15.95
C GLU A 53 8.50 6.69 -14.96
N LEU A 54 8.81 5.45 -15.33
CA LEU A 54 9.67 4.54 -14.57
C LEU A 54 10.53 3.74 -15.56
N ALA A 55 11.83 3.86 -15.43
CA ALA A 55 12.77 3.15 -16.28
C ALA A 55 12.78 1.64 -15.95
N ASN A 56 13.13 0.84 -16.94
CA ASN A 56 13.31 -0.60 -16.72
C ASN A 56 14.41 -0.86 -15.67
N GLY A 57 14.07 -1.65 -14.65
CA GLY A 57 14.95 -1.95 -13.53
C GLY A 57 14.92 -0.91 -12.39
N GLU A 58 14.22 0.21 -12.56
CA GLU A 58 14.00 1.19 -11.51
C GLU A 58 12.90 0.73 -10.54
N THR A 59 13.01 1.15 -9.28
CA THR A 59 12.04 0.81 -8.24
C THR A 59 11.40 2.06 -7.66
N ALA A 60 10.08 2.11 -7.69
CA ALA A 60 9.30 3.12 -7.00
C ALA A 60 8.74 2.56 -5.69
N THR A 61 8.82 3.36 -4.61
CA THR A 61 8.36 2.99 -3.27
C THR A 61 7.58 4.13 -2.63
N VAL A 62 6.56 3.77 -1.86
CA VAL A 62 5.85 4.65 -0.94
C VAL A 62 5.61 3.89 0.36
N GLN A 63 5.70 4.59 1.48
CA GLN A 63 5.48 4.01 2.80
C GLN A 63 4.42 4.79 3.56
N TYR A 64 3.49 4.09 4.16
CA TYR A 64 2.50 4.66 5.06
C TYR A 64 2.35 3.82 6.33
N LYS A 65 1.78 4.41 7.36
CA LYS A 65 1.44 3.76 8.62
C LYS A 65 -0.05 3.94 8.92
N LEU A 66 -0.60 2.94 9.57
CA LEU A 66 -1.94 2.96 10.13
C LEU A 66 -1.81 3.14 11.65
N LYS A 67 -2.47 4.13 12.21
CA LYS A 67 -2.53 4.39 13.65
C LYS A 67 -3.94 4.13 14.13
N LEU A 68 -4.09 3.26 15.13
CA LEU A 68 -5.40 2.99 15.74
C LEU A 68 -6.01 4.28 16.29
N LYS A 69 -7.27 4.56 15.92
CA LYS A 69 -8.03 5.70 16.45
C LYS A 69 -8.36 5.51 17.92
N GLN A 70 -8.56 6.59 18.66
CA GLN A 70 -8.95 6.50 20.08
C GLN A 70 -10.35 5.90 20.27
N ASN A 71 -11.25 6.15 19.32
CA ASN A 71 -12.64 5.69 19.31
C ASN A 71 -12.88 4.51 18.36
N PHE A 72 -11.87 3.63 18.21
CA PHE A 72 -12.02 2.45 17.38
C PHE A 72 -13.10 1.49 17.90
N ASP A 73 -13.67 0.69 17.01
CA ASP A 73 -14.60 -0.37 17.40
C ASP A 73 -13.85 -1.51 18.11
N SER A 74 -14.14 -1.71 19.40
CA SER A 74 -13.51 -2.77 20.20
C SER A 74 -13.74 -4.19 19.67
N ASN A 75 -14.78 -4.39 18.85
CA ASN A 75 -15.06 -5.67 18.22
C ASN A 75 -13.99 -6.11 17.21
N ILE A 76 -13.06 -5.23 16.81
CA ILE A 76 -11.92 -5.61 15.95
C ILE A 76 -10.77 -6.25 16.73
N VAL A 77 -10.75 -6.14 18.07
CA VAL A 77 -9.70 -6.74 18.89
C VAL A 77 -9.76 -8.27 18.78
N GLY A 78 -8.61 -8.89 18.59
CA GLY A 78 -8.49 -10.35 18.40
C GLY A 78 -8.78 -10.83 16.97
N LYS A 79 -9.40 -10.02 16.12
CA LYS A 79 -9.64 -10.35 14.73
C LYS A 79 -8.39 -10.18 13.86
N ILE A 80 -8.35 -10.93 12.77
CA ILE A 80 -7.35 -10.74 11.70
C ILE A 80 -7.99 -9.82 10.66
N LEU A 81 -7.42 -8.63 10.52
CA LEU A 81 -7.87 -7.62 9.56
C LEU A 81 -6.97 -7.65 8.33
N LYS A 82 -7.57 -7.51 7.14
CA LYS A 82 -6.81 -7.20 5.93
C LYS A 82 -6.50 -5.70 5.94
N THR A 83 -5.26 -5.31 5.69
CA THR A 83 -4.89 -3.89 5.63
C THR A 83 -5.28 -3.24 4.31
N ASN A 84 -5.29 -4.02 3.24
CA ASN A 84 -5.66 -3.60 1.89
C ASN A 84 -6.71 -4.56 1.32
N GLU A 85 -7.53 -4.09 0.43
CA GLU A 85 -8.50 -4.91 -0.30
C GLU A 85 -7.91 -5.42 -1.61
N LYS A 86 -7.40 -4.50 -2.41
CA LYS A 86 -6.71 -4.75 -3.69
C LYS A 86 -5.85 -3.56 -4.07
N VAL A 87 -4.95 -3.76 -5.03
CA VAL A 87 -4.22 -2.68 -5.69
C VAL A 87 -4.46 -2.77 -7.19
N ASP A 88 -4.95 -1.71 -7.80
CA ASP A 88 -5.08 -1.56 -9.24
C ASP A 88 -3.89 -0.77 -9.80
N LEU A 89 -3.28 -1.28 -10.86
CA LEU A 89 -2.16 -0.67 -11.57
C LEU A 89 -2.55 -0.47 -13.03
N THR A 90 -2.42 0.76 -13.53
CA THR A 90 -2.53 1.07 -14.95
C THR A 90 -1.26 1.76 -15.42
N TYR A 91 -0.80 1.47 -16.63
CA TYR A 91 0.40 2.08 -17.21
C TYR A 91 0.43 1.91 -18.72
N ASN A 92 1.26 2.69 -19.42
CA ASN A 92 1.60 2.46 -20.81
C ASN A 92 2.92 1.69 -20.89
N ASP A 93 2.94 0.62 -21.68
CA ASP A 93 4.14 -0.17 -21.96
C ASP A 93 5.10 0.57 -22.91
N PHE A 94 6.20 -0.09 -23.27
CA PHE A 94 7.25 0.49 -24.14
C PHE A 94 6.76 0.83 -25.56
N ASP A 95 5.71 0.18 -26.01
CA ASP A 95 5.07 0.41 -27.31
C ASP A 95 3.96 1.45 -27.23
N GLY A 96 3.68 1.96 -26.03
CA GLY A 96 2.63 2.94 -25.75
C GLY A 96 1.25 2.34 -25.51
N ASN A 97 1.13 1.01 -25.46
CA ASN A 97 -0.14 0.35 -25.21
C ASN A 97 -0.52 0.43 -23.74
N LYS A 98 -1.78 0.74 -23.47
CA LYS A 98 -2.32 0.74 -22.11
C LYS A 98 -2.40 -0.67 -21.56
N GLN A 99 -1.89 -0.83 -20.37
CA GLN A 99 -1.92 -2.07 -19.58
C GLN A 99 -2.65 -1.84 -18.27
N GLU A 100 -3.37 -2.86 -17.81
CA GLU A 100 -4.08 -2.84 -16.53
C GLU A 100 -3.82 -4.13 -15.77
N LYS A 101 -3.62 -4.02 -14.47
CA LYS A 101 -3.39 -5.16 -13.57
C LYS A 101 -4.00 -4.89 -12.21
N THR A 102 -4.53 -5.94 -11.61
CA THR A 102 -5.01 -5.93 -10.23
C THR A 102 -4.29 -7.00 -9.43
N THR A 103 -3.95 -6.69 -8.19
CA THR A 103 -3.44 -7.67 -7.22
C THR A 103 -4.28 -7.64 -5.96
N ASP A 104 -4.55 -8.80 -5.39
CA ASP A 104 -5.26 -9.03 -4.13
C ASP A 104 -4.33 -9.49 -3.00
N ILE A 105 -3.01 -9.34 -3.19
CA ILE A 105 -2.03 -9.61 -2.14
C ILE A 105 -2.23 -8.59 -1.03
N THR A 106 -2.87 -9.04 0.05
CA THR A 106 -3.25 -8.17 1.15
C THR A 106 -2.49 -8.53 2.42
N PRO A 107 -1.67 -7.61 2.97
CA PRO A 107 -1.12 -7.76 4.30
C PRO A 107 -2.23 -7.89 5.34
N LYS A 108 -1.93 -8.57 6.43
CA LYS A 108 -2.88 -8.80 7.54
C LYS A 108 -2.30 -8.27 8.84
N LEU A 109 -3.15 -7.74 9.69
CA LEU A 109 -2.81 -7.35 11.05
C LEU A 109 -3.76 -8.01 12.06
N LYS A 110 -3.29 -8.16 13.29
CA LYS A 110 -4.13 -8.59 14.41
C LYS A 110 -3.88 -7.65 15.59
N LEU A 111 -4.96 -7.02 16.08
CA LEU A 111 -4.91 -6.29 17.34
C LEU A 111 -4.96 -7.29 18.48
N VAL A 112 -4.03 -7.16 19.41
CA VAL A 112 -4.01 -7.97 20.65
C VAL A 112 -4.25 -7.07 21.83
N GLU A 113 -5.00 -7.55 22.81
CA GLU A 113 -5.13 -6.85 24.07
C GLU A 113 -3.75 -6.75 24.75
N PRO A 114 -3.39 -5.59 25.31
CA PRO A 114 -2.19 -5.53 26.13
C PRO A 114 -2.33 -6.51 27.31
N PRO A 115 -1.24 -7.16 27.72
CA PRO A 115 -1.28 -8.06 28.87
C PRO A 115 -1.85 -7.34 30.10
N ALA A 116 -2.74 -8.00 30.84
CA ALA A 116 -3.52 -7.43 31.95
C ALA A 116 -2.69 -6.90 33.15
N GLN A 117 -1.38 -6.87 33.07
CA GLN A 117 -0.46 -6.41 34.12
C GLN A 117 0.47 -5.29 33.61
N LEU A 118 -0.12 -4.13 33.28
CA LEU A 118 0.64 -2.89 33.34
C LEU A 118 0.22 -2.15 34.61
N PRO A 119 1.17 -1.67 35.45
CA PRO A 119 0.83 -0.85 36.60
C PRO A 119 -0.02 0.35 36.15
N LYS A 120 -1.01 0.72 36.93
CA LYS A 120 -1.85 1.91 36.72
C LYS A 120 -0.99 3.20 36.78
N ALA A 121 -0.28 3.51 35.74
CA ALA A 121 0.38 4.77 35.52
C ALA A 121 -0.12 5.31 34.19
N GLY A 122 -1.21 6.07 34.22
CA GLY A 122 -1.61 7.15 33.37
C GLY A 122 -1.17 7.17 31.90
N LEU A 123 -1.43 6.11 31.11
CA LEU A 123 -1.22 6.17 29.67
C LEU A 123 -2.45 5.65 28.93
N ASN A 124 -3.37 6.58 28.66
CA ASN A 124 -4.55 6.36 27.82
C ASN A 124 -4.20 6.41 26.32
N THR A 125 -3.06 5.89 25.91
CA THR A 125 -2.73 5.93 24.49
C THR A 125 -2.09 4.62 24.05
N LEU A 126 -2.90 3.70 23.59
CA LEU A 126 -2.42 2.52 22.87
C LEU A 126 -1.98 2.97 21.46
N VAL A 127 -0.70 3.23 21.28
CA VAL A 127 -0.14 3.54 19.97
C VAL A 127 0.33 2.25 19.33
N VAL A 128 -0.50 1.65 18.49
CA VAL A 128 -0.08 0.58 17.58
C VAL A 128 0.31 1.25 16.27
N SER A 129 1.60 1.42 16.03
CA SER A 129 2.12 1.87 14.74
C SER A 129 2.49 0.64 13.92
N ILE A 130 1.78 0.40 12.83
CA ILE A 130 2.08 -0.66 11.88
C ILE A 130 2.71 -0.01 10.67
N LEU A 131 3.95 -0.41 10.37
CA LEU A 131 4.64 0.00 9.16
C LEU A 131 4.23 -0.95 8.01
N VAL A 132 3.47 -0.43 7.06
CA VAL A 132 3.16 -1.16 5.82
C VAL A 132 4.09 -0.64 4.73
N VAL A 133 4.94 -1.52 4.22
CA VAL A 133 5.84 -1.22 3.09
C VAL A 133 5.22 -1.83 1.85
N VAL A 134 4.77 -1.00 0.94
CA VAL A 134 4.28 -1.44 -0.38
C VAL A 134 5.47 -1.37 -1.34
N ALA A 135 6.19 -2.47 -1.52
CA ALA A 135 7.26 -2.58 -2.49
C ALA A 135 6.69 -3.07 -3.84
N LEU A 136 6.45 -2.15 -4.77
CA LEU A 136 6.06 -2.51 -6.14
C LEU A 136 7.17 -3.21 -6.93
N ALA A 137 8.43 -3.15 -6.46
CA ALA A 137 9.58 -3.78 -7.09
C ALA A 137 9.40 -5.29 -7.35
N ALA A 138 8.81 -6.01 -6.41
CA ALA A 138 8.63 -7.45 -6.56
C ALA A 138 7.67 -7.82 -7.69
N PHE A 139 6.71 -6.95 -8.00
CA PHE A 139 5.72 -7.20 -9.03
C PHE A 139 6.29 -7.09 -10.45
N PHE A 140 7.23 -6.17 -10.67
CA PHE A 140 7.89 -6.02 -11.96
C PHE A 140 8.98 -7.08 -12.17
N PHE A 141 9.74 -7.43 -11.13
CA PHE A 141 10.90 -8.32 -11.25
C PHE A 141 10.53 -9.79 -11.57
N VAL A 142 9.47 -10.32 -10.97
CA VAL A 142 9.06 -11.72 -11.17
C VAL A 142 8.56 -11.98 -12.59
N ARG A 143 7.99 -10.99 -13.26
CA ARG A 143 7.40 -11.15 -14.58
C ARG A 143 8.38 -10.91 -15.72
N PHE A 144 9.39 -10.06 -15.53
CA PHE A 144 10.46 -9.86 -16.52
C PHE A 144 11.33 -11.11 -16.67
N LYS A 145 11.57 -11.83 -15.58
CA LYS A 145 12.32 -13.11 -15.67
C LYS A 145 11.56 -14.13 -16.51
N LYS A 146 10.23 -14.19 -16.38
CA LYS A 146 9.40 -15.14 -17.15
C LYS A 146 9.30 -14.78 -18.64
N LEU A 147 9.23 -13.48 -18.98
CA LEU A 147 9.22 -13.03 -20.38
C LEU A 147 10.57 -13.21 -21.08
N ASN A 148 11.69 -13.14 -20.34
CA ASN A 148 13.02 -13.37 -20.91
C ASN A 148 13.34 -14.86 -21.09
N ASP A 149 12.70 -15.73 -20.31
CA ASP A 149 12.87 -17.18 -20.43
C ASP A 149 12.00 -17.79 -21.55
N ASP A 150 10.91 -17.09 -21.97
CA ASP A 150 10.04 -17.51 -23.06
C ASP A 150 10.52 -17.03 -24.46
N ILE A 151 11.63 -16.30 -24.55
CA ILE A 151 12.22 -15.76 -25.80
C ILE A 151 13.54 -16.48 -26.18
N LYS A 152 13.89 -17.58 -25.52
CA LYS A 152 15.05 -18.42 -25.89
C LYS A 152 14.63 -19.71 -26.60
#